data_9b2e741d754a435478ad90d35c7d525b
#
_entry.id   9b2e741d754a435478ad90d35c7d525b
#
_cell.length_a   1.000
_cell.length_b   1.000
_cell.length_c   1.000
_cell.angle_alpha   90.00
_cell.angle_beta   90.00
_cell.angle_gamma   90.00
#
_symmetry.space_group_name_H-M   'P 1'
#
loop_
_entity.id
_entity.type
_entity.pdbx_description
1 polymer ?
#
loop_
_entity_poly.entity_id
_entity_poly.type
_entity_poly.pdbx_seq_one_letter_code
_entity_poly.pdbx_strand_id
1 'polypeptide(L)'
;MRATFNPDDYWDMWYSADGLASLNIYNISSKSVSFSFSQANRGDGAHVCEADVTAEVAGNAATFSFSDSFGSSASGSLTFDGGNLYVNIRTEARAEGAAVSPEVSGLFTREKKAVPTPEPTSTPVPEEPEKKPEEPEKTEGDYIFPESNTRYLTDEEVSKYSSKELELAKNEIYARRGRTFVTERIADYFNGKSWYQGTISPEEFDAKQDQIFNEYESANISKIARWEEKKRNEGK
;
A
#
# COMPACT_ATOMS: atom_id res chain seq x y z
N MET A 1 25.34 -23.29 -6.01
CA MET A 1 25.40 -21.81 -6.09
C MET A 1 24.22 -21.31 -5.29
N ARG A 2 24.41 -20.45 -4.27
CA ARG A 2 23.29 -19.80 -3.60
C ARG A 2 22.70 -18.81 -4.60
N ALA A 3 21.37 -18.87 -4.82
CA ALA A 3 20.66 -17.85 -5.59
C ALA A 3 20.96 -16.50 -4.94
N THR A 4 21.46 -15.56 -5.71
CA THR A 4 21.73 -14.21 -5.23
C THR A 4 20.38 -13.51 -5.04
N PHE A 5 20.06 -13.20 -3.80
CA PHE A 5 18.93 -12.36 -3.46
C PHE A 5 19.13 -10.96 -4.06
N ASN A 6 18.25 -10.56 -4.96
CA ASN A 6 18.22 -9.20 -5.50
C ASN A 6 17.01 -8.46 -4.89
N PRO A 7 17.22 -7.45 -4.04
CA PRO A 7 16.12 -6.69 -3.42
C PRO A 7 15.12 -6.11 -4.41
N ASP A 8 15.58 -5.70 -5.59
CA ASP A 8 14.74 -5.07 -6.60
C ASP A 8 13.61 -5.97 -7.14
N ASP A 9 13.75 -7.29 -6.97
CA ASP A 9 12.76 -8.26 -7.42
C ASP A 9 11.55 -8.36 -6.48
N TYR A 10 11.60 -7.76 -5.26
CA TYR A 10 10.63 -8.03 -4.20
C TYR A 10 9.79 -6.83 -3.77
N TRP A 11 9.97 -5.69 -4.34
CA TRP A 11 9.12 -4.51 -4.07
C TRP A 11 7.66 -4.76 -4.41
N ASP A 12 6.74 -3.97 -3.81
CA ASP A 12 5.30 -3.94 -4.05
C ASP A 12 4.47 -5.04 -3.38
N MET A 13 3.25 -5.19 -3.88
CA MET A 13 2.21 -6.06 -3.32
C MET A 13 2.43 -7.53 -3.67
N TRP A 14 2.27 -8.35 -2.66
CA TRP A 14 2.27 -9.79 -2.75
C TRP A 14 1.02 -10.35 -2.06
N TYR A 15 0.45 -11.41 -2.59
CA TYR A 15 -0.82 -11.98 -2.15
C TYR A 15 -0.66 -13.46 -1.85
N SER A 16 -1.32 -13.91 -0.77
CA SER A 16 -1.46 -15.34 -0.45
C SER A 16 -2.28 -16.07 -1.51
N ALA A 17 -2.11 -17.38 -1.59
CA ALA A 17 -2.80 -18.20 -2.60
C ALA A 17 -4.33 -18.19 -2.48
N ASP A 18 -4.87 -17.91 -1.29
CA ASP A 18 -6.30 -17.76 -1.03
C ASP A 18 -6.81 -16.31 -1.18
N GLY A 19 -5.90 -15.36 -1.41
CA GLY A 19 -6.23 -13.94 -1.56
C GLY A 19 -6.62 -13.22 -0.27
N LEU A 20 -6.57 -13.90 0.89
CA LEU A 20 -6.99 -13.33 2.17
C LEU A 20 -5.88 -12.54 2.85
N ALA A 21 -4.62 -12.85 2.58
CA ALA A 21 -3.49 -12.10 3.11
C ALA A 21 -2.71 -11.38 2.01
N SER A 22 -2.17 -10.24 2.35
CA SER A 22 -1.30 -9.45 1.47
C SER A 22 -0.12 -8.88 2.24
N LEU A 23 0.96 -8.65 1.51
CA LEU A 23 2.18 -7.99 1.95
C LEU A 23 2.54 -6.88 0.96
N ASN A 24 2.74 -5.66 1.44
CA ASN A 24 3.29 -4.58 0.64
C ASN A 24 4.72 -4.28 1.10
N ILE A 25 5.70 -4.69 0.30
CA ILE A 25 7.11 -4.41 0.60
C ILE A 25 7.45 -3.02 0.05
N TYR A 26 7.57 -2.03 0.94
CA TYR A 26 7.81 -0.63 0.59
C TYR A 26 9.24 -0.17 0.85
N ASN A 27 10.06 -0.98 1.52
CA ASN A 27 11.50 -0.76 1.64
C ASN A 27 12.21 -2.11 1.74
N ILE A 28 13.21 -2.35 0.90
CA ILE A 28 14.00 -3.57 0.93
C ILE A 28 15.43 -3.32 0.46
N SER A 29 16.36 -3.94 1.16
CA SER A 29 17.79 -3.93 0.87
C SER A 29 18.40 -5.30 1.18
N SER A 30 19.69 -5.47 0.95
CA SER A 30 20.40 -6.69 1.38
C SER A 30 20.52 -6.85 2.91
N LYS A 31 20.09 -5.85 3.71
CA LYS A 31 20.24 -5.83 5.16
C LYS A 31 18.92 -5.70 5.90
N SER A 32 17.89 -5.15 5.27
CA SER A 32 16.59 -4.88 5.92
C SER A 32 15.45 -4.96 4.93
N VAL A 33 14.26 -5.28 5.44
CA VAL A 33 12.99 -5.21 4.73
C VAL A 33 11.96 -4.55 5.61
N SER A 34 11.17 -3.64 5.04
CA SER A 34 9.99 -3.05 5.69
C SER A 34 8.77 -3.31 4.82
N PHE A 35 7.71 -3.76 5.45
CA PHE A 35 6.48 -4.12 4.77
C PHE A 35 5.27 -3.90 5.66
N SER A 36 4.13 -3.60 5.05
CA SER A 36 2.82 -3.71 5.70
C SER A 36 2.23 -5.08 5.42
N PHE A 37 1.63 -5.68 6.43
CA PHE A 37 0.91 -6.95 6.36
C PHE A 37 -0.57 -6.69 6.62
N SER A 38 -1.42 -7.37 5.86
CA SER A 38 -2.88 -7.33 6.02
C SER A 38 -3.44 -8.72 5.81
N GLN A 39 -4.38 -9.13 6.67
CA GLN A 39 -5.07 -10.41 6.54
C GLN A 39 -6.54 -10.28 6.93
N ALA A 40 -7.42 -10.65 6.00
CA ALA A 40 -8.86 -10.72 6.22
C ALA A 40 -9.26 -12.04 6.88
N ASN A 41 -10.40 -12.03 7.60
CA ASN A 41 -10.99 -13.27 8.11
C ASN A 41 -11.52 -14.15 6.97
N ARG A 42 -11.62 -15.47 7.22
CA ARG A 42 -12.08 -16.45 6.24
C ARG A 42 -13.60 -16.48 6.03
N GLY A 43 -14.36 -15.76 6.85
CA GLY A 43 -15.82 -15.77 6.81
C GLY A 43 -16.38 -14.77 5.80
N ASP A 44 -16.55 -13.55 6.23
CA ASP A 44 -17.15 -12.46 5.47
C ASP A 44 -16.12 -11.51 4.82
N GLY A 45 -14.83 -11.67 5.17
CA GLY A 45 -13.77 -10.74 4.73
C GLY A 45 -13.85 -9.34 5.33
N ALA A 46 -14.83 -9.10 6.22
CA ALA A 46 -15.12 -7.77 6.76
C ALA A 46 -14.14 -7.31 7.86
N HIS A 47 -13.48 -8.27 8.52
CA HIS A 47 -12.50 -7.97 9.57
C HIS A 47 -11.10 -8.22 9.04
N VAL A 48 -10.23 -7.24 9.22
CA VAL A 48 -8.85 -7.26 8.74
C VAL A 48 -7.91 -6.96 9.89
N CYS A 49 -6.89 -7.79 10.10
CA CYS A 49 -5.77 -7.44 10.95
C CYS A 49 -4.61 -6.90 10.10
N GLU A 50 -3.95 -5.89 10.62
CA GLU A 50 -2.88 -5.17 9.92
C GLU A 50 -1.69 -4.98 10.84
N ALA A 51 -0.50 -4.88 10.25
CA ALA A 51 0.74 -4.54 10.94
C ALA A 51 1.78 -3.97 9.99
N ASP A 52 2.57 -3.01 10.48
CA ASP A 52 3.79 -2.55 9.84
C ASP A 52 4.99 -3.21 10.50
N VAL A 53 5.86 -3.82 9.69
CA VAL A 53 6.96 -4.64 10.17
C VAL A 53 8.26 -4.21 9.49
N THR A 54 9.31 -4.06 10.31
CA THR A 54 10.68 -3.93 9.80
C THR A 54 11.53 -5.05 10.37
N ALA A 55 12.25 -5.74 9.50
CA ALA A 55 13.09 -6.89 9.87
C ALA A 55 14.49 -6.79 9.25
N GLU A 56 15.47 -7.40 9.92
CA GLU A 56 16.79 -7.58 9.33
C GLU A 56 16.81 -8.74 8.33
N VAL A 57 17.49 -8.55 7.21
CA VAL A 57 17.71 -9.58 6.20
C VAL A 57 19.05 -10.25 6.44
N ALA A 58 19.03 -11.56 6.63
CA ALA A 58 20.19 -12.39 6.76
C ALA A 58 20.27 -13.40 5.58
N GLY A 59 21.17 -13.14 4.66
CA GLY A 59 21.25 -13.91 3.42
C GLY A 59 20.07 -13.64 2.49
N ASN A 60 19.15 -14.60 2.39
CA ASN A 60 17.92 -14.49 1.61
C ASN A 60 16.66 -14.67 2.47
N ALA A 61 16.75 -14.43 3.77
CA ALA A 61 15.62 -14.56 4.68
C ALA A 61 15.59 -13.42 5.70
N ALA A 62 14.39 -13.10 6.18
CA ALA A 62 14.15 -12.20 7.30
C ALA A 62 13.25 -12.87 8.31
N THR A 63 13.51 -12.68 9.60
CA THR A 63 12.65 -13.13 10.70
C THR A 63 12.19 -11.93 11.51
N PHE A 64 10.96 -11.98 12.02
CA PHE A 64 10.33 -10.85 12.69
C PHE A 64 9.30 -11.28 13.71
N SER A 65 8.96 -10.35 14.60
CA SER A 65 7.80 -10.45 15.49
C SER A 65 7.10 -9.10 15.49
N PHE A 66 5.77 -9.10 15.62
CA PHE A 66 4.96 -7.88 15.63
C PHE A 66 3.69 -8.06 16.44
N SER A 67 2.99 -6.96 16.71
CA SER A 67 1.60 -6.97 17.15
C SER A 67 0.71 -6.41 16.05
N ASP A 68 -0.45 -7.06 15.85
CA ASP A 68 -1.42 -6.60 14.87
C ASP A 68 -2.32 -5.46 15.39
N SER A 69 -3.19 -4.94 14.54
CA SER A 69 -4.15 -3.87 14.86
C SER A 69 -5.17 -4.24 15.96
N PHE A 70 -5.36 -5.52 16.26
CA PHE A 70 -6.18 -6.01 17.37
C PHE A 70 -5.38 -6.24 18.66
N GLY A 71 -4.04 -6.14 18.61
CA GLY A 71 -3.15 -6.41 19.73
C GLY A 71 -2.74 -7.88 19.87
N SER A 72 -3.03 -8.74 18.89
CA SER A 72 -2.50 -10.11 18.86
C SER A 72 -1.01 -10.06 18.52
N SER A 73 -0.18 -10.87 19.19
CA SER A 73 1.22 -11.01 18.84
C SER A 73 1.46 -12.14 17.87
N ALA A 74 2.34 -11.93 16.93
CA ALA A 74 2.72 -12.90 15.91
C ALA A 74 4.23 -12.88 15.64
N SER A 75 4.73 -14.00 15.15
CA SER A 75 6.09 -14.12 14.63
C SER A 75 6.06 -14.70 13.21
N GLY A 76 7.13 -14.46 12.45
CA GLY A 76 7.19 -14.98 11.10
C GLY A 76 8.54 -14.87 10.43
N SER A 77 8.55 -15.32 9.17
CA SER A 77 9.71 -15.21 8.29
C SER A 77 9.30 -14.94 6.86
N LEU A 78 10.14 -14.20 6.17
CA LEU A 78 10.15 -14.08 4.70
C LEU A 78 11.35 -14.83 4.16
N THR A 79 11.18 -15.53 3.03
CA THR A 79 12.28 -16.12 2.27
C THR A 79 12.19 -15.65 0.83
N PHE A 80 13.28 -15.09 0.34
CA PHE A 80 13.43 -14.54 -1.00
C PHE A 80 14.20 -15.53 -1.86
N ASP A 81 13.59 -16.13 -2.86
CA ASP A 81 14.19 -17.18 -3.67
C ASP A 81 13.83 -17.06 -5.16
N GLY A 82 14.78 -16.58 -5.96
CA GLY A 82 14.66 -16.51 -7.41
C GLY A 82 13.42 -15.75 -7.91
N GLY A 83 13.06 -14.64 -7.26
CA GLY A 83 11.85 -13.87 -7.54
C GLY A 83 10.57 -14.40 -6.89
N ASN A 84 10.64 -15.49 -6.11
CA ASN A 84 9.54 -16.00 -5.31
C ASN A 84 9.63 -15.49 -3.87
N LEU A 85 8.49 -15.15 -3.27
CA LEU A 85 8.38 -14.75 -1.88
C LEU A 85 7.62 -15.83 -1.09
N TYR A 86 8.32 -16.51 -0.18
CA TYR A 86 7.71 -17.43 0.76
C TYR A 86 7.49 -16.72 2.09
N VAL A 87 6.27 -16.78 2.60
CA VAL A 87 5.84 -16.13 3.83
C VAL A 87 5.40 -17.20 4.81
N ASN A 88 5.81 -17.06 6.08
CA ASN A 88 5.31 -17.86 7.17
C ASN A 88 5.07 -16.92 8.35
N ILE A 89 3.82 -16.75 8.75
CA ILE A 89 3.40 -15.95 9.90
C ILE A 89 2.46 -16.80 10.74
N ARG A 90 2.68 -16.81 12.04
CA ARG A 90 1.81 -17.49 12.99
C ARG A 90 1.54 -16.61 14.21
N THR A 91 0.34 -16.71 14.72
CA THR A 91 -0.05 -16.07 15.95
C THR A 91 0.62 -16.76 17.14
N GLU A 92 1.30 -15.98 17.97
CA GLU A 92 1.89 -16.45 19.24
C GLU A 92 0.89 -16.28 20.40
N ALA A 93 0.20 -15.13 20.43
CA ALA A 93 -0.86 -14.88 21.40
C ALA A 93 -1.98 -14.07 20.73
N ARG A 94 -3.21 -14.58 20.80
CA ARG A 94 -4.39 -13.92 20.26
C ARG A 94 -4.93 -12.91 21.26
N ALA A 95 -5.24 -11.69 20.82
CA ALA A 95 -5.91 -10.70 21.63
C ALA A 95 -7.35 -11.12 21.95
N GLU A 96 -7.84 -10.74 23.12
CA GLU A 96 -9.23 -11.01 23.51
C GLU A 96 -10.19 -10.25 22.59
N GLY A 97 -11.16 -10.96 22.02
CA GLY A 97 -12.13 -10.38 21.09
C GLY A 97 -11.64 -10.15 19.66
N ALA A 98 -10.39 -10.49 19.34
CA ALA A 98 -9.89 -10.37 17.97
C ALA A 98 -10.71 -11.23 17.00
N ALA A 99 -11.29 -10.60 15.96
CA ALA A 99 -12.07 -11.29 14.93
C ALA A 99 -11.18 -12.10 13.98
N VAL A 100 -9.94 -11.63 13.75
CA VAL A 100 -8.91 -12.29 12.96
C VAL A 100 -7.56 -12.14 13.66
N SER A 101 -6.65 -13.07 13.43
CA SER A 101 -5.27 -13.00 13.92
C SER A 101 -4.31 -13.41 12.81
N PRO A 102 -3.08 -12.87 12.77
CA PRO A 102 -2.12 -13.12 11.72
C PRO A 102 -1.73 -14.61 11.65
N GLU A 103 -2.15 -15.32 10.60
CA GLU A 103 -1.78 -16.71 10.39
C GLU A 103 -1.81 -17.05 8.90
N VAL A 104 -0.64 -17.10 8.26
CA VAL A 104 -0.51 -17.44 6.85
C VAL A 104 0.81 -18.13 6.58
N SER A 105 0.80 -19.13 5.69
CA SER A 105 2.00 -19.83 5.26
C SER A 105 1.90 -20.20 3.77
N GLY A 106 2.95 -19.97 3.00
CA GLY A 106 3.06 -20.41 1.64
C GLY A 106 3.76 -19.44 0.71
N LEU A 107 3.64 -19.74 -0.58
CA LEU A 107 4.12 -18.88 -1.65
C LEU A 107 3.15 -17.72 -1.86
N PHE A 108 3.66 -16.50 -1.82
CA PHE A 108 2.96 -15.30 -2.20
C PHE A 108 3.25 -14.96 -3.67
N THR A 109 2.25 -14.45 -4.36
CA THR A 109 2.34 -14.07 -5.78
C THR A 109 1.97 -12.62 -6.00
N ARG A 110 2.36 -12.08 -7.17
CA ARG A 110 1.99 -10.71 -7.57
C ARG A 110 0.53 -10.58 -8.00
N GLU A 111 -0.12 -11.70 -8.31
CA GLU A 111 -1.50 -11.72 -8.75
C GLU A 111 -2.45 -11.94 -7.58
N LYS A 112 -3.37 -11.00 -7.37
CA LYS A 112 -4.45 -11.14 -6.40
C LYS A 112 -5.51 -12.10 -6.96
N LYS A 113 -5.66 -13.27 -6.37
CA LYS A 113 -6.81 -14.14 -6.69
C LYS A 113 -8.08 -13.54 -6.09
N ALA A 114 -9.15 -13.48 -6.89
CA ALA A 114 -10.45 -13.09 -6.39
C ALA A 114 -10.90 -14.08 -5.29
N VAL A 115 -11.17 -13.57 -4.11
CA VAL A 115 -11.85 -14.34 -3.06
C VAL A 115 -13.27 -14.60 -3.58
N PRO A 116 -13.78 -15.85 -3.59
CA PRO A 116 -15.15 -16.10 -3.95
C PRO A 116 -16.07 -15.40 -2.92
N THR A 117 -16.65 -14.30 -3.34
CA THR A 117 -17.72 -13.64 -2.59
C THR A 117 -18.91 -14.61 -2.60
N PRO A 118 -19.51 -14.97 -1.45
CA PRO A 118 -20.77 -15.69 -1.45
C PRO A 118 -21.80 -14.86 -2.24
N GLU A 119 -22.44 -15.46 -3.23
CA GLU A 119 -23.49 -14.80 -4.00
C GLU A 119 -24.55 -14.20 -3.05
N PRO A 120 -24.86 -12.91 -3.18
CA PRO A 120 -25.96 -12.34 -2.41
C PRO A 120 -27.26 -12.97 -2.89
N THR A 121 -27.92 -13.70 -2.00
CA THR A 121 -29.32 -14.12 -2.21
C THR A 121 -30.15 -12.85 -2.40
N SER A 122 -30.65 -12.69 -3.61
CA SER A 122 -31.47 -11.55 -4.01
C SER A 122 -32.79 -11.53 -3.26
N THR A 123 -32.93 -10.60 -2.33
CA THR A 123 -34.23 -10.12 -1.87
C THR A 123 -34.37 -8.66 -2.32
N PRO A 124 -35.40 -8.31 -3.10
CA PRO A 124 -35.54 -6.95 -3.60
C PRO A 124 -36.02 -6.04 -2.47
N VAL A 125 -35.19 -5.04 -2.10
CA VAL A 125 -35.59 -3.90 -1.29
C VAL A 125 -35.62 -2.67 -2.21
N PRO A 126 -36.66 -1.82 -2.15
CA PRO A 126 -36.84 -0.69 -3.07
C PRO A 126 -35.75 0.35 -2.95
N GLU A 127 -35.28 0.83 -4.08
CA GLU A 127 -34.37 1.96 -4.21
C GLU A 127 -34.97 3.23 -3.58
N GLU A 128 -34.31 3.76 -2.57
CA GLU A 128 -34.36 5.15 -2.21
C GLU A 128 -32.96 5.75 -2.49
N PRO A 129 -32.85 6.85 -3.24
CA PRO A 129 -31.57 7.33 -3.72
C PRO A 129 -30.82 8.03 -2.58
N GLU A 130 -29.84 7.34 -2.00
CA GLU A 130 -28.87 8.01 -1.15
C GLU A 130 -27.99 8.91 -2.01
N LYS A 131 -28.10 10.20 -1.76
CA LYS A 131 -27.31 11.27 -2.34
C LYS A 131 -25.86 11.08 -1.94
N LYS A 132 -25.06 10.51 -2.86
CA LYS A 132 -23.61 10.54 -2.83
C LYS A 132 -23.16 11.99 -2.73
N PRO A 133 -22.24 12.37 -1.82
CA PRO A 133 -21.65 13.70 -1.86
C PRO A 133 -21.01 13.88 -3.24
N GLU A 134 -21.41 14.92 -3.95
CA GLU A 134 -20.83 15.29 -5.24
C GLU A 134 -19.35 15.59 -5.05
N GLU A 135 -18.51 14.65 -5.48
CA GLU A 135 -17.11 14.92 -5.78
C GLU A 135 -17.09 15.92 -6.95
N PRO A 136 -16.35 17.05 -6.87
CA PRO A 136 -16.35 18.02 -7.96
C PRO A 136 -15.95 17.34 -9.26
N GLU A 137 -16.66 17.63 -10.34
CA GLU A 137 -16.46 17.06 -11.67
C GLU A 137 -14.97 17.14 -12.07
N LYS A 138 -14.34 15.97 -12.22
CA LYS A 138 -12.94 15.80 -12.62
C LYS A 138 -12.81 16.22 -14.07
N THR A 139 -12.15 17.34 -14.33
CA THR A 139 -11.61 17.64 -15.65
C THR A 139 -10.49 16.65 -15.94
N GLU A 140 -10.71 15.74 -16.89
CA GLU A 140 -9.67 14.88 -17.46
C GLU A 140 -8.56 15.77 -18.01
N GLY A 141 -7.35 15.67 -17.42
CA GLY A 141 -6.16 16.45 -17.82
C GLY A 141 -5.49 17.24 -16.71
N ASP A 142 -6.12 17.38 -15.54
CA ASP A 142 -5.59 18.17 -14.42
C ASP A 142 -4.80 17.34 -13.39
N TYR A 143 -4.87 16.02 -13.50
CA TYR A 143 -4.16 15.06 -12.65
C TYR A 143 -3.10 14.27 -13.41
N ILE A 144 -1.97 14.00 -12.75
CA ILE A 144 -0.91 13.14 -13.30
C ILE A 144 -1.36 11.67 -13.26
N PHE A 145 -1.91 11.25 -12.11
CA PHE A 145 -2.49 9.92 -11.95
C PHE A 145 -3.92 10.01 -11.37
N PRO A 146 -4.93 10.24 -12.21
CA PRO A 146 -6.32 10.46 -11.76
C PRO A 146 -6.88 9.28 -10.96
N GLU A 147 -6.50 8.05 -11.28
CA GLU A 147 -7.01 6.83 -10.65
C GLU A 147 -6.15 6.34 -9.46
N SER A 148 -5.19 7.14 -8.99
CA SER A 148 -4.29 6.74 -7.91
C SER A 148 -4.97 6.48 -6.56
N ASN A 149 -6.23 6.89 -6.41
CA ASN A 149 -7.06 6.66 -5.22
C ASN A 149 -8.05 5.47 -5.37
N THR A 150 -8.10 4.83 -6.54
CA THR A 150 -9.09 3.78 -6.85
C THR A 150 -8.47 2.48 -7.34
N ARG A 151 -7.20 2.49 -7.77
CA ARG A 151 -6.46 1.32 -8.20
C ARG A 151 -4.95 1.46 -7.97
N TYR A 152 -4.26 0.33 -8.00
CA TYR A 152 -2.80 0.33 -8.04
C TYR A 152 -2.29 0.76 -9.41
N LEU A 153 -1.33 1.68 -9.41
CA LEU A 153 -0.58 2.07 -10.61
C LEU A 153 0.40 0.94 -10.98
N THR A 154 0.65 0.75 -12.26
CA THR A 154 1.64 -0.22 -12.72
C THR A 154 3.03 0.42 -12.81
N ASP A 155 4.09 -0.39 -12.74
CA ASP A 155 5.46 0.10 -12.95
C ASP A 155 5.65 0.68 -14.36
N GLU A 156 4.96 0.11 -15.36
CA GLU A 156 4.99 0.62 -16.73
C GLU A 156 4.42 2.05 -16.82
N GLU A 157 3.31 2.32 -16.12
CA GLU A 157 2.71 3.67 -16.09
C GLU A 157 3.66 4.67 -15.43
N VAL A 158 4.18 4.34 -14.25
CA VAL A 158 5.02 5.23 -13.45
C VAL A 158 6.39 5.46 -14.11
N SER A 159 6.96 4.43 -14.74
CA SER A 159 8.29 4.52 -15.38
C SER A 159 8.40 5.50 -16.54
N LYS A 160 7.27 5.91 -17.13
CA LYS A 160 7.21 6.87 -18.26
C LYS A 160 7.55 8.30 -17.84
N TYR A 161 7.48 8.60 -16.54
CA TYR A 161 7.65 9.95 -16.02
C TYR A 161 9.09 10.21 -15.55
N SER A 162 9.52 11.45 -15.61
CA SER A 162 10.79 11.90 -15.04
C SER A 162 10.72 12.01 -13.53
N SER A 163 11.88 12.07 -12.84
CA SER A 163 11.94 12.25 -11.39
C SER A 163 11.19 13.49 -10.89
N LYS A 164 11.19 14.59 -11.66
CA LYS A 164 10.47 15.82 -11.30
C LYS A 164 8.95 15.68 -11.44
N GLU A 165 8.49 14.97 -12.46
CA GLU A 165 7.06 14.69 -12.66
C GLU A 165 6.57 13.70 -11.59
N LEU A 166 7.38 12.70 -11.23
CA LEU A 166 7.07 11.76 -10.16
C LEU A 166 7.02 12.43 -8.78
N GLU A 167 7.89 13.41 -8.52
CA GLU A 167 7.79 14.23 -7.32
C GLU A 167 6.44 14.96 -7.25
N LEU A 168 5.98 15.56 -8.36
CA LEU A 168 4.67 16.21 -8.43
C LEU A 168 3.54 15.19 -8.29
N ALA A 169 3.62 14.05 -8.96
CA ALA A 169 2.62 12.99 -8.91
C ALA A 169 2.44 12.41 -7.49
N LYS A 170 3.54 12.21 -6.77
CA LYS A 170 3.49 11.81 -5.36
C LYS A 170 2.78 12.88 -4.51
N ASN A 171 3.20 14.14 -4.65
CA ASN A 171 2.60 15.24 -3.92
C ASN A 171 1.14 15.53 -4.34
N GLU A 172 0.72 15.14 -5.54
CA GLU A 172 -0.68 15.21 -5.97
C GLU A 172 -1.61 14.38 -5.07
N ILE A 173 -1.19 13.17 -4.69
CA ILE A 173 -1.98 12.32 -3.80
C ILE A 173 -2.15 13.00 -2.43
N TYR A 174 -1.10 13.63 -1.90
CA TYR A 174 -1.17 14.44 -0.67
C TYR A 174 -2.05 15.68 -0.83
N ALA A 175 -1.92 16.40 -1.96
CA ALA A 175 -2.70 17.60 -2.26
C ALA A 175 -4.20 17.33 -2.33
N ARG A 176 -4.60 16.20 -2.91
CA ARG A 176 -6.01 15.76 -3.00
C ARG A 176 -6.63 15.49 -1.63
N ARG A 177 -5.82 15.25 -0.61
CA ARG A 177 -6.23 15.09 0.79
C ARG A 177 -6.08 16.36 1.62
N GLY A 178 -5.80 17.50 0.96
CA GLY A 178 -5.77 18.81 1.60
C GLY A 178 -4.45 19.19 2.27
N ARG A 179 -3.36 18.45 2.06
CA ARG A 179 -2.04 18.80 2.61
C ARG A 179 -1.52 20.09 1.99
N THR A 180 -1.01 21.01 2.80
CA THR A 180 -0.27 22.20 2.34
C THR A 180 1.22 21.87 2.15
N PHE A 181 1.92 22.72 1.38
CA PHE A 181 3.32 22.48 1.03
C PHE A 181 4.19 23.68 1.42
N VAL A 182 5.36 23.41 1.99
CA VAL A 182 6.36 24.42 2.39
C VAL A 182 7.33 24.73 1.25
N THR A 183 7.57 23.77 0.36
CA THR A 183 8.45 23.97 -0.79
C THR A 183 7.72 24.83 -1.83
N GLU A 184 8.20 26.05 -2.03
CA GLU A 184 7.56 27.07 -2.88
C GLU A 184 7.16 26.53 -4.27
N ARG A 185 8.06 25.84 -4.97
CA ARG A 185 7.77 25.23 -6.27
C ARG A 185 6.58 24.25 -6.26
N ILE A 186 6.44 23.45 -5.20
CA ILE A 186 5.36 22.48 -5.04
C ILE A 186 4.07 23.22 -4.68
N ALA A 187 4.15 24.19 -3.76
CA ALA A 187 3.03 25.01 -3.34
C ALA A 187 2.45 25.79 -4.54
N ASP A 188 3.29 26.44 -5.33
CA ASP A 188 2.88 27.20 -6.53
C ASP A 188 2.19 26.31 -7.55
N TYR A 189 2.73 25.11 -7.80
CA TYR A 189 2.15 24.15 -8.71
C TYR A 189 0.72 23.77 -8.31
N PHE A 190 0.50 23.42 -7.03
CA PHE A 190 -0.84 23.02 -6.59
C PHE A 190 -1.78 24.20 -6.37
N ASN A 191 -1.28 25.36 -5.93
CA ASN A 191 -2.11 26.58 -5.84
C ASN A 191 -2.66 27.04 -7.19
N GLY A 192 -2.01 26.66 -8.30
CA GLY A 192 -2.51 26.87 -9.64
C GLY A 192 -3.59 25.89 -10.12
N LYS A 193 -3.90 24.84 -9.31
CA LYS A 193 -4.90 23.82 -9.64
C LYS A 193 -6.27 24.20 -9.11
N SER A 194 -7.29 24.16 -9.96
CA SER A 194 -8.68 24.53 -9.59
C SER A 194 -9.28 23.64 -8.51
N TRP A 195 -8.84 22.39 -8.43
CA TRP A 195 -9.33 21.37 -7.47
C TRP A 195 -8.60 21.39 -6.14
N TYR A 196 -7.45 22.07 -6.04
CA TYR A 196 -6.64 22.02 -4.83
C TYR A 196 -7.18 22.95 -3.73
N GLN A 197 -7.32 22.37 -2.53
CA GLN A 197 -7.69 23.11 -1.32
C GLN A 197 -6.76 22.67 -0.18
N GLY A 198 -5.65 23.41 0.00
CA GLY A 198 -4.71 23.17 1.11
C GLY A 198 -5.29 23.68 2.43
N THR A 199 -5.70 22.77 3.31
CA THR A 199 -6.34 23.07 4.60
C THR A 199 -5.61 22.47 5.79
N ILE A 200 -4.71 21.51 5.56
CA ILE A 200 -4.02 20.75 6.63
C ILE A 200 -2.51 21.05 6.54
N SER A 201 -1.91 21.48 7.65
CA SER A 201 -0.47 21.72 7.69
C SER A 201 0.33 20.41 7.49
N PRO A 202 1.58 20.48 7.01
CA PRO A 202 2.41 19.29 6.87
C PRO A 202 2.54 18.48 8.16
N GLU A 203 2.76 19.16 9.28
CA GLU A 203 2.93 18.52 10.59
C GLU A 203 1.66 17.81 11.05
N GLU A 204 0.50 18.44 10.86
CA GLU A 204 -0.78 17.85 11.23
C GLU A 204 -1.13 16.68 10.30
N PHE A 205 -0.81 16.80 9.03
CA PHE A 205 -1.06 15.76 8.03
C PHE A 205 -0.20 14.53 8.30
N ASP A 206 1.12 14.73 8.49
CA ASP A 206 2.10 13.67 8.69
C ASP A 206 1.81 12.88 9.99
N ALA A 207 1.23 13.54 11.00
CA ALA A 207 0.80 12.89 12.25
C ALA A 207 -0.45 11.97 12.07
N LYS A 208 -1.19 12.11 10.98
CA LYS A 208 -2.46 11.40 10.74
C LYS A 208 -2.49 10.67 9.38
N GLN A 209 -1.40 10.65 8.63
CA GLN A 209 -1.37 10.15 7.25
C GLN A 209 -1.89 8.72 7.10
N ASP A 210 -1.62 7.85 8.09
CA ASP A 210 -2.08 6.47 8.10
C ASP A 210 -3.61 6.32 8.18
N GLN A 211 -4.31 7.38 8.63
CA GLN A 211 -5.76 7.44 8.70
C GLN A 211 -6.40 8.18 7.51
N ILE A 212 -5.58 8.94 6.76
CA ILE A 212 -6.03 9.79 5.65
C ILE A 212 -6.02 9.03 4.33
N PHE A 213 -4.98 8.25 4.09
CA PHE A 213 -4.81 7.51 2.84
C PHE A 213 -5.53 6.17 2.86
N ASN A 214 -6.14 5.83 1.74
CA ASN A 214 -6.61 4.48 1.51
C ASN A 214 -5.45 3.56 1.04
N GLU A 215 -5.73 2.25 0.89
CA GLU A 215 -4.73 1.25 0.49
C GLU A 215 -4.07 1.56 -0.86
N TYR A 216 -4.84 2.07 -1.84
CA TYR A 216 -4.32 2.40 -3.16
C TYR A 216 -3.38 3.60 -3.10
N GLU A 217 -3.77 4.65 -2.39
CA GLU A 217 -2.97 5.86 -2.23
C GLU A 217 -1.64 5.58 -1.54
N SER A 218 -1.65 4.82 -0.45
CA SER A 218 -0.44 4.44 0.30
C SER A 218 0.53 3.62 -0.56
N ALA A 219 0.02 2.62 -1.28
CA ALA A 219 0.82 1.80 -2.18
C ALA A 219 1.38 2.61 -3.37
N ASN A 220 0.55 3.49 -3.95
CA ASN A 220 0.96 4.32 -5.08
C ASN A 220 1.98 5.39 -4.69
N ILE A 221 1.86 6.01 -3.50
CA ILE A 221 2.87 6.91 -2.95
C ILE A 221 4.23 6.20 -2.86
N SER A 222 4.26 4.99 -2.30
CA SER A 222 5.49 4.19 -2.16
C SER A 222 6.09 3.83 -3.52
N LYS A 223 5.27 3.40 -4.48
CA LYS A 223 5.69 3.09 -5.84
C LYS A 223 6.27 4.30 -6.56
N ILE A 224 5.57 5.43 -6.53
CA ILE A 224 6.02 6.67 -7.16
C ILE A 224 7.32 7.16 -6.55
N ALA A 225 7.46 7.11 -5.20
CA ALA A 225 8.68 7.51 -4.51
C ALA A 225 9.89 6.66 -4.94
N ARG A 226 9.72 5.34 -5.07
CA ARG A 226 10.76 4.44 -5.57
C ARG A 226 11.21 4.80 -6.98
N TRP A 227 10.27 5.00 -7.89
CA TRP A 227 10.58 5.39 -9.27
C TRP A 227 11.21 6.78 -9.37
N GLU A 228 10.75 7.72 -8.54
CA GLU A 228 11.35 9.06 -8.42
C GLU A 228 12.84 8.95 -8.06
N GLU A 229 13.18 8.16 -7.04
CA GLU A 229 14.57 7.95 -6.61
C GLU A 229 15.41 7.26 -7.69
N LYS A 230 14.87 6.20 -8.31
CA LYS A 230 15.52 5.49 -9.42
C LYS A 230 15.86 6.44 -10.56
N LYS A 231 14.88 7.21 -11.04
CA LYS A 231 15.06 8.20 -12.11
C LYS A 231 16.04 9.31 -11.75
N ARG A 232 16.09 9.72 -10.48
CA ARG A 232 17.06 10.70 -9.97
C ARG A 232 18.49 10.16 -10.03
N ASN A 233 18.67 8.88 -9.77
CA ASN A 233 19.99 8.22 -9.80
C ASN A 233 20.45 7.89 -11.23
N GLU A 234 19.54 7.58 -12.14
CA GLU A 234 19.83 7.37 -13.57
C GLU A 234 20.20 8.67 -14.31
N GLY A 235 19.79 9.83 -13.79
CA GLY A 235 20.07 11.15 -14.38
C GLY A 235 21.34 11.84 -13.87
N LYS A 236 22.14 11.14 -13.04
CA LYS A 236 23.46 11.58 -12.56
C LYS A 236 24.58 10.91 -13.33
#